data_c12f7a6d9b4e4b69a22f7466429ccd6a
#
_entry.id   c12f7a6d9b4e4b69a22f7466429ccd6a
#
_cell.length_a   1.000
_cell.length_b   1.000
_cell.length_c   1.000
_cell.angle_alpha   90.00
_cell.angle_beta   90.00
_cell.angle_gamma   90.00
#
_symmetry.space_group_name_H-M   'P 1'
#
loop_
_entity.id
_entity.type
_entity.pdbx_description
1 polymer ?
#
loop_
_entity_poly.entity_id
_entity_poly.type
_entity_poly.pdbx_seq_one_letter_code
_entity_poly.pdbx_strand_id
1 'polypeptide(L)'
;MSRRRFLSIGSKLAALSLAPALIRTASAQEGVSSKTVTIGCSSAMSGPLGGFGSAIKVGADAAIGQINAKGGVQGRQIELQMVDDGYVPQRTADNVRKMIDDGSVFALMSCMGTANNAAILPMVEASSLPYLAPFTGASSLRNTGTRNVFHVRASYTDETHRLVQKLLGMGIKDLAVVYLDNAFGKELLADATAAMAVKGVQPVAQAALATDGKNLSEVVAKIMAGKPAAVLLGTAGTASVGLIEALKKASPMMPLVGQSVTLSALDQKNLGAMGSGLALSMVFPDANRAKTPVVRDYQAAMRAIGKDEFSQGSLESYINTRVLAEALERAGRDLTRTKLRTALLSFDKFDLGGFNVDYSKAAPFVGSHYVDLGVLGANGRFIG
;
A
#
# COMPACT_ATOMS: atom_id res chain seq x y z
N MET A 1 68.03 57.03 58.14
CA MET A 1 66.73 57.57 57.76
C MET A 1 65.97 56.62 56.87
N SER A 2 64.91 56.07 57.43
CA SER A 2 64.08 54.98 56.90
C SER A 2 63.08 55.47 55.89
N ARG A 3 62.78 54.67 54.81
CA ARG A 3 61.49 54.68 54.12
C ARG A 3 61.17 53.30 53.67
N ARG A 4 60.19 52.67 54.35
CA ARG A 4 59.54 51.41 54.00
C ARG A 4 58.63 51.63 52.78
N ARG A 5 58.79 50.80 51.80
CA ARG A 5 57.81 50.68 50.72
C ARG A 5 56.88 49.44 50.94
N PHE A 6 55.62 49.73 51.13
CA PHE A 6 54.53 48.67 51.11
C PHE A 6 54.24 48.20 49.68
N LEU A 7 54.39 46.96 49.50
CA LEU A 7 53.91 46.27 48.28
C LEU A 7 52.46 45.81 48.49
N SER A 8 51.52 46.36 47.75
CA SER A 8 50.13 45.92 47.70
C SER A 8 49.97 44.80 46.63
N ILE A 9 49.68 43.61 47.11
CA ILE A 9 49.31 42.46 46.20
C ILE A 9 47.85 42.61 45.88
N GLY A 10 47.55 42.94 44.60
CA GLY A 10 46.20 42.96 44.04
C GLY A 10 45.76 41.56 43.59
N SER A 11 44.86 40.97 44.36
CA SER A 11 44.21 39.74 44.00
C SER A 11 43.21 39.96 42.84
N LYS A 12 43.51 39.46 41.66
CA LYS A 12 42.53 39.40 40.54
C LYS A 12 41.63 38.17 40.73
N LEU A 13 40.40 38.40 41.21
CA LEU A 13 39.34 37.41 41.13
C LEU A 13 38.94 37.26 39.67
N ALA A 14 39.22 36.10 39.06
CA ALA A 14 38.68 35.69 37.80
C ALA A 14 37.23 35.19 38.02
N ALA A 15 36.24 35.97 37.62
CA ALA A 15 34.85 35.55 37.57
C ALA A 15 34.68 34.58 36.38
N LEU A 16 34.61 33.27 36.65
CA LEU A 16 34.12 32.30 35.69
C LEU A 16 32.62 32.54 35.51
N SER A 17 32.24 33.17 34.41
CA SER A 17 30.86 33.21 33.94
C SER A 17 30.44 31.79 33.45
N LEU A 18 29.72 31.02 34.29
CA LEU A 18 28.96 29.87 33.83
C LEU A 18 27.85 30.37 32.89
N ALA A 19 28.08 30.29 31.59
CA ALA A 19 27.01 30.42 30.64
C ALA A 19 26.06 29.19 30.82
N PRO A 20 24.76 29.39 31.06
CA PRO A 20 23.84 28.26 31.09
C PRO A 20 23.88 27.61 29.70
N ALA A 21 24.34 26.37 29.64
CA ALA A 21 24.17 25.53 28.47
C ALA A 21 22.65 25.42 28.23
N LEU A 22 22.15 26.10 27.21
CA LEU A 22 20.80 25.91 26.70
C LEU A 22 20.71 24.44 26.24
N ILE A 23 20.29 23.58 27.18
CA ILE A 23 19.82 22.26 26.83
C ILE A 23 18.62 22.51 25.92
N ARG A 24 18.86 22.50 24.60
CA ARG A 24 17.77 22.36 23.62
C ARG A 24 17.10 21.02 23.92
N THR A 25 16.01 21.07 24.69
CA THR A 25 15.06 19.96 24.73
C THR A 25 14.67 19.73 23.29
N ALA A 26 15.19 18.66 22.68
CA ALA A 26 14.72 18.22 21.39
C ALA A 26 13.21 18.07 21.54
N SER A 27 12.44 18.91 20.84
CA SER A 27 10.99 18.79 20.79
C SER A 27 10.73 17.35 20.38
N ALA A 28 10.06 16.60 21.26
CA ALA A 28 9.74 15.20 20.98
C ALA A 28 8.94 15.17 19.67
N GLN A 29 9.49 14.49 18.65
CA GLN A 29 8.80 14.36 17.37
C GLN A 29 7.57 13.48 17.60
N GLU A 30 6.41 13.94 17.13
CA GLU A 30 5.15 13.18 17.23
C GLU A 30 5.32 11.75 16.72
N GLY A 31 4.78 10.78 17.46
CA GLY A 31 4.90 9.35 17.14
C GLY A 31 6.31 8.76 17.33
N VAL A 32 7.26 9.48 17.94
CA VAL A 32 8.62 8.99 18.20
C VAL A 32 8.96 9.13 19.69
N SER A 33 9.43 8.03 20.28
CA SER A 33 9.99 8.01 21.63
C SER A 33 11.49 7.62 21.58
N SER A 34 12.10 7.49 22.75
CA SER A 34 13.47 6.95 22.86
C SER A 34 13.54 5.46 22.48
N LYS A 35 12.41 4.74 22.51
CA LYS A 35 12.33 3.29 22.32
C LYS A 35 11.50 2.87 21.11
N THR A 36 10.61 3.71 20.61
CA THR A 36 9.63 3.35 19.57
C THR A 36 9.47 4.41 18.50
N VAL A 37 9.06 3.96 17.30
CA VAL A 37 8.52 4.78 16.22
C VAL A 37 7.16 4.18 15.86
N THR A 38 6.08 4.96 16.01
CA THR A 38 4.71 4.52 15.77
C THR A 38 4.24 4.91 14.37
N ILE A 39 3.75 3.95 13.62
CA ILE A 39 3.25 4.11 12.25
C ILE A 39 1.75 3.88 12.25
N GLY A 40 1.00 4.83 11.67
CA GLY A 40 -0.46 4.76 11.58
C GLY A 40 -0.95 4.04 10.33
N CYS A 41 -2.05 3.32 10.47
CA CYS A 41 -2.78 2.71 9.35
C CYS A 41 -4.28 2.72 9.65
N SER A 42 -5.11 3.16 8.70
CA SER A 42 -6.55 2.95 8.71
C SER A 42 -6.93 2.05 7.54
N SER A 43 -7.61 0.95 7.82
CA SER A 43 -7.88 -0.07 6.81
C SER A 43 -9.13 -0.88 7.16
N ALA A 44 -9.79 -1.44 6.16
CA ALA A 44 -10.92 -2.34 6.36
C ALA A 44 -10.45 -3.67 7.00
N MET A 45 -10.60 -3.80 8.32
CA MET A 45 -10.37 -5.05 9.06
C MET A 45 -11.64 -5.90 9.15
N SER A 46 -12.78 -5.29 8.85
CA SER A 46 -14.12 -5.90 8.88
C SER A 46 -14.86 -5.70 7.56
N GLY A 47 -16.01 -6.38 7.41
CA GLY A 47 -16.87 -6.26 6.23
C GLY A 47 -16.35 -6.98 4.99
N PRO A 48 -16.94 -6.72 3.81
CA PRO A 48 -16.65 -7.43 2.55
C PRO A 48 -15.20 -7.37 2.08
N LEU A 49 -14.42 -6.40 2.56
CA LEU A 49 -13.02 -6.19 2.19
C LEU A 49 -12.04 -6.49 3.34
N GLY A 50 -12.53 -7.03 4.47
CA GLY A 50 -11.73 -7.33 5.66
C GLY A 50 -10.55 -8.28 5.42
N GLY A 51 -10.64 -9.13 4.40
CA GLY A 51 -9.55 -10.02 3.99
C GLY A 51 -8.29 -9.28 3.56
N PHE A 52 -8.43 -8.08 2.95
CA PHE A 52 -7.28 -7.24 2.58
C PHE A 52 -6.65 -6.59 3.83
N GLY A 53 -7.45 -6.05 4.74
CA GLY A 53 -6.93 -5.48 5.99
C GLY A 53 -6.17 -6.50 6.83
N SER A 54 -6.68 -7.73 6.89
CA SER A 54 -5.98 -8.85 7.54
C SER A 54 -4.65 -9.16 6.86
N ALA A 55 -4.58 -9.14 5.53
CA ALA A 55 -3.35 -9.35 4.78
C ALA A 55 -2.34 -8.21 5.03
N ILE A 56 -2.81 -6.95 5.03
CA ILE A 56 -1.99 -5.78 5.35
C ILE A 56 -1.37 -5.94 6.75
N LYS A 57 -2.20 -6.28 7.75
CA LYS A 57 -1.72 -6.43 9.11
C LYS A 57 -0.67 -7.54 9.24
N VAL A 58 -0.95 -8.73 8.74
CA VAL A 58 -0.03 -9.86 8.91
C VAL A 58 1.29 -9.67 8.19
N GLY A 59 1.27 -9.05 7.00
CA GLY A 59 2.50 -8.73 6.26
C GLY A 59 3.36 -7.68 6.97
N ALA A 60 2.73 -6.63 7.52
CA ALA A 60 3.40 -5.63 8.34
C ALA A 60 3.97 -6.23 9.62
N ASP A 61 3.18 -7.03 10.37
CA ASP A 61 3.62 -7.68 11.60
C ASP A 61 4.84 -8.59 11.36
N ALA A 62 4.86 -9.33 10.25
CA ALA A 62 6.00 -10.18 9.87
C ALA A 62 7.29 -9.36 9.64
N ALA A 63 7.19 -8.26 8.89
CA ALA A 63 8.33 -7.39 8.66
C ALA A 63 8.78 -6.69 9.93
N ILE A 64 7.85 -6.12 10.70
CA ILE A 64 8.11 -5.46 11.98
C ILE A 64 8.78 -6.42 12.96
N GLY A 65 8.25 -7.64 13.08
CA GLY A 65 8.84 -8.67 13.94
C GLY A 65 10.30 -8.98 13.55
N GLN A 66 10.57 -9.13 12.25
CA GLN A 66 11.93 -9.39 11.74
C GLN A 66 12.88 -8.20 12.00
N ILE A 67 12.41 -6.97 11.82
CA ILE A 67 13.20 -5.74 12.05
C ILE A 67 13.47 -5.56 13.54
N ASN A 68 12.43 -5.69 14.36
CA ASN A 68 12.50 -5.49 15.79
C ASN A 68 13.37 -6.53 16.50
N ALA A 69 13.36 -7.78 16.03
CA ALA A 69 14.25 -8.83 16.52
C ALA A 69 15.75 -8.52 16.27
N LYS A 70 16.07 -7.66 15.30
CA LYS A 70 17.44 -7.20 15.00
C LYS A 70 17.79 -5.89 15.74
N GLY A 71 16.96 -5.42 16.66
CA GLY A 71 17.16 -4.18 17.42
C GLY A 71 16.36 -2.98 16.93
N GLY A 72 15.46 -3.18 15.95
CA GLY A 72 14.63 -2.12 15.39
C GLY A 72 15.39 -1.22 14.40
N VAL A 73 14.95 0.02 14.25
CA VAL A 73 15.57 1.05 13.40
C VAL A 73 16.25 2.11 14.27
N GLN A 74 17.53 2.34 14.08
CA GLN A 74 18.33 3.28 14.91
C GLN A 74 18.12 3.06 16.42
N GLY A 75 17.96 1.79 16.86
CA GLY A 75 17.73 1.38 18.25
C GLY A 75 16.30 1.59 18.75
N ARG A 76 15.34 1.85 17.88
CA ARG A 76 13.91 1.97 18.20
C ARG A 76 13.12 0.84 17.58
N GLN A 77 12.15 0.31 18.32
CA GLN A 77 11.17 -0.65 17.80
C GLN A 77 10.15 0.07 16.90
N ILE A 78 9.75 -0.54 15.80
CA ILE A 78 8.63 -0.07 14.99
C ILE A 78 7.34 -0.63 15.60
N GLU A 79 6.33 0.22 15.78
CA GLU A 79 4.98 -0.15 16.21
C GLU A 79 3.96 0.25 15.14
N LEU A 80 2.98 -0.62 14.89
CA LEU A 80 1.89 -0.35 13.97
C LEU A 80 0.60 -0.08 14.75
N GLN A 81 0.11 1.17 14.68
CA GLN A 81 -1.22 1.55 15.14
C GLN A 81 -2.20 1.40 13.99
N MET A 82 -2.89 0.24 13.93
CA MET A 82 -3.84 -0.06 12.87
C MET A 82 -5.28 0.00 13.40
N VAL A 83 -6.15 0.75 12.71
CA VAL A 83 -7.54 1.00 13.12
C VAL A 83 -8.49 0.58 12.00
N ASP A 84 -9.58 -0.14 12.38
CA ASP A 84 -10.62 -0.56 11.44
C ASP A 84 -11.48 0.63 10.99
N ASP A 85 -11.65 0.77 9.67
CA ASP A 85 -12.58 1.75 9.08
C ASP A 85 -13.78 1.08 8.36
N GLY A 86 -13.79 -0.25 8.27
CA GLY A 86 -14.84 -0.99 7.57
C GLY A 86 -15.02 -0.58 6.10
N TYR A 87 -13.98 0.00 5.49
CA TYR A 87 -14.00 0.58 4.13
C TYR A 87 -14.93 1.80 3.99
N VAL A 88 -15.16 2.53 5.08
CA VAL A 88 -16.00 3.74 5.10
C VAL A 88 -15.09 4.99 5.08
N PRO A 89 -15.10 5.82 4.02
CA PRO A 89 -14.17 6.95 3.87
C PRO A 89 -14.23 7.94 5.04
N GLN A 90 -15.42 8.19 5.59
CA GLN A 90 -15.56 9.08 6.75
C GLN A 90 -14.86 8.52 7.98
N ARG A 91 -14.98 7.21 8.25
CA ARG A 91 -14.28 6.56 9.36
C ARG A 91 -12.76 6.61 9.19
N THR A 92 -12.27 6.44 7.96
CA THR A 92 -10.84 6.60 7.64
C THR A 92 -10.38 8.02 7.96
N ALA A 93 -11.16 9.03 7.54
CA ALA A 93 -10.86 10.43 7.82
C ALA A 93 -10.83 10.71 9.33
N ASP A 94 -11.79 10.18 10.09
CA ASP A 94 -11.86 10.37 11.54
C ASP A 94 -10.70 9.68 12.27
N ASN A 95 -10.35 8.45 11.87
CA ASN A 95 -9.21 7.72 12.40
C ASN A 95 -7.88 8.48 12.18
N VAL A 96 -7.65 8.95 10.94
CA VAL A 96 -6.40 9.65 10.59
C VAL A 96 -6.36 11.03 11.24
N ARG A 97 -7.48 11.76 11.30
CA ARG A 97 -7.58 13.03 12.03
C ARG A 97 -7.18 12.84 13.49
N LYS A 98 -7.77 11.83 14.15
CA LYS A 98 -7.41 11.52 15.54
C LYS A 98 -5.92 11.21 15.70
N MET A 99 -5.31 10.43 14.79
CA MET A 99 -3.86 10.15 14.81
C MET A 99 -3.02 11.45 14.71
N ILE A 100 -3.46 12.40 13.88
CA ILE A 100 -2.79 13.69 13.69
C ILE A 100 -2.96 14.57 14.93
N ASP A 101 -4.19 14.72 15.42
CA ASP A 101 -4.53 15.61 16.54
C ASP A 101 -3.88 15.13 17.85
N ASP A 102 -3.83 13.82 18.07
CA ASP A 102 -3.17 13.21 19.24
C ASP A 102 -1.62 13.20 19.12
N GLY A 103 -1.06 13.49 17.94
CA GLY A 103 0.38 13.33 17.68
C GLY A 103 0.87 11.90 17.87
N SER A 104 -0.02 10.91 17.74
CA SER A 104 0.25 9.51 18.10
C SER A 104 1.11 8.77 17.09
N VAL A 105 1.23 9.27 15.85
CA VAL A 105 1.94 8.59 14.76
C VAL A 105 3.00 9.50 14.11
N PHE A 106 4.10 8.89 13.71
CA PHE A 106 5.19 9.55 13.01
C PHE A 106 4.95 9.66 11.50
N ALA A 107 4.38 8.61 10.91
CA ALA A 107 4.03 8.50 9.50
C ALA A 107 2.80 7.61 9.34
N LEU A 108 2.15 7.68 8.18
CA LEU A 108 1.15 6.71 7.76
C LEU A 108 1.75 5.67 6.82
N MET A 109 1.17 4.48 6.81
CA MET A 109 1.51 3.40 5.86
C MET A 109 0.29 2.56 5.54
N SER A 110 0.13 2.22 4.24
CA SER A 110 -0.80 1.19 3.75
C SER A 110 -2.28 1.38 4.13
N CYS A 111 -2.76 2.62 4.33
CA CYS A 111 -4.20 2.86 4.46
C CYS A 111 -4.90 2.42 3.16
N MET A 112 -6.02 1.70 3.30
CA MET A 112 -6.65 0.99 2.19
C MET A 112 -7.77 1.78 1.54
N GLY A 113 -7.88 1.67 0.20
CA GLY A 113 -9.06 2.08 -0.56
C GLY A 113 -8.94 3.42 -1.27
N THR A 114 -9.55 3.54 -2.46
CA THR A 114 -9.47 4.74 -3.29
C THR A 114 -10.21 5.92 -2.66
N ALA A 115 -11.49 5.78 -2.35
CA ALA A 115 -12.28 6.84 -1.72
C ALA A 115 -11.78 7.17 -0.31
N ASN A 116 -11.32 6.16 0.44
CA ASN A 116 -10.75 6.31 1.77
C ASN A 116 -9.49 7.18 1.75
N ASN A 117 -8.59 6.90 0.81
CA ASN A 117 -7.38 7.70 0.62
C ASN A 117 -7.71 9.12 0.12
N ALA A 118 -8.65 9.27 -0.80
CA ALA A 118 -9.09 10.60 -1.24
C ALA A 118 -9.57 11.47 -0.07
N ALA A 119 -10.23 10.88 0.92
CA ALA A 119 -10.71 11.58 2.11
C ALA A 119 -9.61 12.06 3.05
N ILE A 120 -8.44 11.38 3.08
CA ILE A 120 -7.35 11.72 4.01
C ILE A 120 -6.22 12.53 3.38
N LEU A 121 -6.02 12.47 2.06
CA LEU A 121 -4.90 13.15 1.40
C LEU A 121 -4.81 14.66 1.72
N PRO A 122 -5.90 15.46 1.74
CA PRO A 122 -5.82 16.88 2.08
C PRO A 122 -5.24 17.11 3.48
N MET A 123 -5.61 16.32 4.48
CA MET A 123 -5.11 16.48 5.85
C MET A 123 -3.68 15.97 6.00
N VAL A 124 -3.29 14.93 5.26
CA VAL A 124 -1.91 14.41 5.19
C VAL A 124 -0.97 15.49 4.64
N GLU A 125 -1.36 16.15 3.56
CA GLU A 125 -0.56 17.23 2.97
C GLU A 125 -0.49 18.46 3.89
N ALA A 126 -1.61 18.84 4.52
CA ALA A 126 -1.67 20.00 5.44
C ALA A 126 -0.82 19.78 6.70
N SER A 127 -0.78 18.55 7.24
CA SER A 127 -0.02 18.22 8.45
C SER A 127 1.45 17.89 8.18
N SER A 128 1.87 17.85 6.91
CA SER A 128 3.21 17.39 6.50
C SER A 128 3.55 15.98 7.02
N LEU A 129 2.52 15.14 7.22
CA LEU A 129 2.67 13.77 7.70
C LEU A 129 3.17 12.90 6.53
N PRO A 130 4.36 12.26 6.61
CA PRO A 130 4.80 11.34 5.57
C PRO A 130 3.84 10.17 5.44
N TYR A 131 3.46 9.84 4.23
CA TYR A 131 2.56 8.74 3.95
C TYR A 131 3.16 7.81 2.91
N LEU A 132 3.48 6.59 3.32
CA LEU A 132 4.09 5.59 2.45
C LEU A 132 3.06 4.55 2.02
N ALA A 133 3.14 4.20 0.73
CA ALA A 133 2.47 3.04 0.14
C ALA A 133 0.95 2.98 0.43
N PRO A 134 0.15 4.00 0.06
CA PRO A 134 -1.30 3.83 0.05
C PRO A 134 -1.68 2.49 -0.58
N PHE A 135 -2.52 1.69 0.11
CA PHE A 135 -2.97 0.41 -0.42
C PHE A 135 -4.09 0.63 -1.44
N THR A 136 -3.70 1.29 -2.52
CA THR A 136 -4.52 1.59 -3.70
C THR A 136 -3.62 1.89 -4.90
N GLY A 137 -4.01 1.44 -6.07
CA GLY A 137 -3.35 1.76 -7.34
C GLY A 137 -3.97 2.96 -8.06
N ALA A 138 -4.95 3.65 -7.47
CA ALA A 138 -5.72 4.70 -8.13
C ALA A 138 -4.83 5.82 -8.67
N SER A 139 -4.93 6.11 -9.96
CA SER A 139 -4.17 7.16 -10.64
C SER A 139 -4.69 8.55 -10.28
N SER A 140 -5.98 8.66 -9.94
CA SER A 140 -6.60 9.89 -9.42
C SER A 140 -5.95 10.42 -8.14
N LEU A 141 -5.28 9.54 -7.37
CA LEU A 141 -4.54 9.90 -6.15
C LEU A 141 -3.05 10.17 -6.39
N ARG A 142 -2.57 10.01 -7.62
CA ARG A 142 -1.18 10.19 -8.04
C ARG A 142 -1.04 11.48 -8.84
N ASN A 143 -1.06 12.60 -8.15
CA ASN A 143 -0.94 13.89 -8.80
C ASN A 143 0.34 14.64 -8.37
N THR A 144 0.79 15.59 -9.17
CA THR A 144 2.02 16.35 -8.94
C THR A 144 1.95 17.29 -7.73
N GLY A 145 0.76 17.50 -7.17
CA GLY A 145 0.55 18.35 -5.99
C GLY A 145 0.86 17.65 -4.67
N THR A 146 0.90 16.30 -4.65
CA THR A 146 1.23 15.54 -3.44
C THR A 146 2.73 15.54 -3.17
N ARG A 147 3.14 16.01 -1.99
CA ARG A 147 4.56 16.12 -1.59
C ARG A 147 4.96 15.10 -0.53
N ASN A 148 4.00 14.62 0.23
CA ASN A 148 4.23 13.74 1.39
C ASN A 148 3.81 12.29 1.13
N VAL A 149 3.30 11.96 -0.07
CA VAL A 149 2.78 10.64 -0.42
C VAL A 149 3.74 9.92 -1.36
N PHE A 150 4.11 8.69 -0.99
CA PHE A 150 5.06 7.85 -1.72
C PHE A 150 4.40 6.51 -2.04
N HIS A 151 4.10 6.26 -3.31
CA HIS A 151 3.47 5.02 -3.77
C HIS A 151 4.54 3.95 -4.03
N VAL A 152 4.36 2.74 -3.53
CA VAL A 152 5.28 1.62 -3.81
C VAL A 152 4.79 0.79 -5.00
N ARG A 153 3.49 0.46 -5.04
CA ARG A 153 2.90 -0.39 -6.09
C ARG A 153 2.69 0.35 -7.42
N ALA A 154 2.57 -0.40 -8.52
CA ALA A 154 2.10 0.09 -9.81
C ALA A 154 0.66 0.65 -9.73
N SER A 155 0.27 1.46 -10.71
CA SER A 155 -1.08 2.02 -10.78
C SER A 155 -2.11 1.01 -11.29
N TYR A 156 -3.39 1.25 -11.00
CA TYR A 156 -4.49 0.50 -11.61
C TYR A 156 -4.54 0.72 -13.13
N THR A 157 -4.12 1.88 -13.61
CA THR A 157 -3.97 2.15 -15.04
C THR A 157 -2.91 1.22 -15.67
N ASP A 158 -1.73 1.05 -15.03
CA ASP A 158 -0.70 0.12 -15.51
C ASP A 158 -1.24 -1.32 -15.55
N GLU A 159 -1.94 -1.75 -14.50
CA GLU A 159 -2.56 -3.08 -14.42
C GLU A 159 -3.61 -3.28 -15.52
N THR A 160 -4.55 -2.34 -15.65
CA THR A 160 -5.66 -2.40 -16.62
C THR A 160 -5.12 -2.42 -18.05
N HIS A 161 -4.16 -1.53 -18.37
CA HIS A 161 -3.53 -1.52 -19.68
C HIS A 161 -2.87 -2.88 -19.99
N ARG A 162 -2.16 -3.46 -19.04
CA ARG A 162 -1.50 -4.76 -19.20
C ARG A 162 -2.51 -5.88 -19.47
N LEU A 163 -3.64 -5.92 -18.73
CA LEU A 163 -4.70 -6.89 -18.90
C LEU A 163 -5.40 -6.74 -20.27
N VAL A 164 -5.81 -5.52 -20.62
CA VAL A 164 -6.48 -5.24 -21.91
C VAL A 164 -5.55 -5.54 -23.09
N GLN A 165 -4.28 -5.10 -23.04
CA GLN A 165 -3.30 -5.40 -24.09
C GLN A 165 -3.10 -6.90 -24.28
N LYS A 166 -3.08 -7.67 -23.18
CA LYS A 166 -2.92 -9.12 -23.26
C LYS A 166 -4.12 -9.78 -23.96
N LEU A 167 -5.35 -9.40 -23.58
CA LEU A 167 -6.58 -9.93 -24.19
C LEU A 167 -6.65 -9.58 -25.67
N LEU A 168 -6.45 -8.33 -26.04
CA LEU A 168 -6.47 -7.86 -27.42
C LEU A 168 -5.34 -8.50 -28.25
N GLY A 169 -4.16 -8.72 -27.66
CA GLY A 169 -3.04 -9.43 -28.28
C GLY A 169 -3.33 -10.91 -28.56
N MET A 170 -4.25 -11.51 -27.82
CA MET A 170 -4.77 -12.88 -28.06
C MET A 170 -5.93 -12.88 -29.07
N GLY A 171 -6.30 -11.74 -29.65
CA GLY A 171 -7.42 -11.62 -30.59
C GLY A 171 -8.80 -11.51 -29.93
N ILE A 172 -8.87 -11.43 -28.60
CA ILE A 172 -10.13 -11.30 -27.84
C ILE A 172 -10.54 -9.83 -27.86
N LYS A 173 -11.55 -9.47 -28.66
CA LYS A 173 -12.02 -8.07 -28.85
C LYS A 173 -13.35 -7.78 -28.17
N ASP A 174 -14.22 -8.79 -28.02
CA ASP A 174 -15.54 -8.64 -27.42
C ASP A 174 -15.41 -8.70 -25.89
N LEU A 175 -14.96 -7.60 -25.30
CA LEU A 175 -14.70 -7.49 -23.86
C LEU A 175 -15.87 -6.83 -23.15
N ALA A 176 -16.33 -7.43 -22.06
CA ALA A 176 -17.23 -6.76 -21.13
C ALA A 176 -16.46 -6.29 -19.88
N VAL A 177 -16.98 -5.28 -19.20
CA VAL A 177 -16.42 -4.74 -17.95
C VAL A 177 -17.47 -4.77 -16.86
N VAL A 178 -17.19 -5.45 -15.76
CA VAL A 178 -17.94 -5.30 -14.51
C VAL A 178 -17.10 -4.51 -13.52
N TYR A 179 -17.67 -3.49 -12.92
CA TYR A 179 -16.98 -2.63 -12.00
C TYR A 179 -17.79 -2.38 -10.72
N LEU A 180 -17.15 -2.20 -9.57
CA LEU A 180 -17.84 -1.79 -8.36
C LEU A 180 -18.40 -0.37 -8.51
N ASP A 181 -19.62 -0.11 -8.02
CA ASP A 181 -20.23 1.22 -8.03
C ASP A 181 -19.63 2.11 -6.93
N ASN A 182 -18.34 2.37 -7.06
CA ASN A 182 -17.59 3.26 -6.20
C ASN A 182 -16.43 3.92 -6.98
N ALA A 183 -15.63 4.77 -6.33
CA ALA A 183 -14.53 5.49 -6.98
C ALA A 183 -13.51 4.56 -7.64
N PHE A 184 -13.16 3.45 -6.99
CA PHE A 184 -12.23 2.44 -7.52
C PHE A 184 -12.75 1.83 -8.83
N GLY A 185 -13.98 1.32 -8.83
CA GLY A 185 -14.53 0.64 -9.99
C GLY A 185 -14.78 1.59 -11.16
N LYS A 186 -15.21 2.83 -10.89
CA LYS A 186 -15.41 3.87 -11.92
C LYS A 186 -14.10 4.27 -12.61
N GLU A 187 -13.01 4.39 -11.83
CA GLU A 187 -11.68 4.65 -12.39
C GLU A 187 -11.22 3.49 -13.27
N LEU A 188 -11.40 2.24 -12.82
CA LEU A 188 -11.07 1.06 -13.64
C LEU A 188 -11.88 1.03 -14.96
N LEU A 189 -13.18 1.31 -14.92
CA LEU A 189 -13.99 1.36 -16.14
C LEU A 189 -13.44 2.40 -17.13
N ALA A 190 -13.07 3.59 -16.64
CA ALA A 190 -12.48 4.64 -17.46
C ALA A 190 -11.15 4.20 -18.08
N ASP A 191 -10.25 3.61 -17.29
CA ASP A 191 -8.96 3.08 -17.74
C ASP A 191 -9.13 1.96 -18.77
N ALA A 192 -10.05 1.01 -18.52
CA ALA A 192 -10.33 -0.08 -19.43
C ALA A 192 -10.88 0.42 -20.78
N THR A 193 -11.83 1.35 -20.72
CA THR A 193 -12.42 1.95 -21.92
C THR A 193 -11.35 2.71 -22.71
N ALA A 194 -10.50 3.49 -22.06
CA ALA A 194 -9.40 4.20 -22.70
C ALA A 194 -8.38 3.23 -23.33
N ALA A 195 -7.98 2.18 -22.62
CA ALA A 195 -7.04 1.18 -23.13
C ALA A 195 -7.59 0.43 -24.36
N MET A 196 -8.90 0.11 -24.38
CA MET A 196 -9.58 -0.50 -25.52
C MET A 196 -9.66 0.46 -26.70
N ALA A 197 -10.00 1.73 -26.46
CA ALA A 197 -10.15 2.76 -27.49
C ALA A 197 -8.86 3.00 -28.28
N VAL A 198 -7.68 2.87 -27.67
CA VAL A 198 -6.37 2.94 -28.36
C VAL A 198 -6.28 1.91 -29.51
N LYS A 199 -7.02 0.80 -29.42
CA LYS A 199 -7.07 -0.27 -30.42
C LYS A 199 -8.37 -0.25 -31.25
N GLY A 200 -9.18 0.81 -31.14
CA GLY A 200 -10.47 0.92 -31.85
C GLY A 200 -11.55 -0.05 -31.33
N VAL A 201 -11.42 -0.53 -30.10
CA VAL A 201 -12.36 -1.45 -29.46
C VAL A 201 -13.16 -0.70 -28.38
N GLN A 202 -14.43 -1.07 -28.22
CA GLN A 202 -15.28 -0.60 -27.11
C GLN A 202 -15.81 -1.79 -26.33
N PRO A 203 -16.14 -1.64 -25.03
CA PRO A 203 -16.77 -2.70 -24.26
C PRO A 203 -18.11 -3.11 -24.88
N VAL A 204 -18.33 -4.41 -25.14
CA VAL A 204 -19.61 -4.95 -25.65
C VAL A 204 -20.72 -4.90 -24.61
N ALA A 205 -20.35 -4.87 -23.32
CA ALA A 205 -21.24 -4.64 -22.20
C ALA A 205 -20.47 -4.06 -21.02
N GLN A 206 -21.15 -3.27 -20.19
CA GLN A 206 -20.61 -2.76 -18.93
C GLN A 206 -21.71 -2.74 -17.88
N ALA A 207 -21.36 -3.09 -16.63
CA ALA A 207 -22.30 -3.12 -15.53
C ALA A 207 -21.65 -2.73 -14.20
N ALA A 208 -22.36 -1.90 -13.42
CA ALA A 208 -21.99 -1.52 -12.07
C ALA A 208 -22.49 -2.57 -11.07
N LEU A 209 -21.60 -3.18 -10.30
CA LEU A 209 -21.93 -4.08 -9.21
C LEU A 209 -21.96 -3.31 -7.89
N ALA A 210 -23.03 -3.44 -7.14
CA ALA A 210 -23.09 -2.91 -5.78
C ALA A 210 -22.03 -3.57 -4.89
N THR A 211 -21.40 -2.81 -3.98
CA THR A 211 -20.33 -3.32 -3.12
C THR A 211 -20.79 -4.48 -2.21
N ASP A 212 -22.08 -4.54 -1.90
CA ASP A 212 -22.71 -5.62 -1.14
C ASP A 212 -23.29 -6.76 -2.03
N GLY A 213 -23.13 -6.66 -3.35
CA GLY A 213 -23.57 -7.67 -4.32
C GLY A 213 -25.06 -7.79 -4.55
N LYS A 214 -25.92 -6.89 -4.00
CA LYS A 214 -27.39 -7.02 -4.06
C LYS A 214 -27.96 -7.10 -5.49
N ASN A 215 -27.31 -6.47 -6.46
CA ASN A 215 -27.74 -6.44 -7.86
C ASN A 215 -27.03 -7.46 -8.74
N LEU A 216 -26.42 -8.50 -8.17
CA LEU A 216 -25.59 -9.49 -8.86
C LEU A 216 -26.30 -10.12 -10.06
N SER A 217 -27.55 -10.58 -9.89
CA SER A 217 -28.33 -11.25 -10.96
C SER A 217 -28.57 -10.33 -12.16
N GLU A 218 -28.87 -9.06 -11.93
CA GLU A 218 -29.05 -8.05 -12.97
C GLU A 218 -27.74 -7.81 -13.74
N VAL A 219 -26.63 -7.65 -13.00
CA VAL A 219 -25.28 -7.47 -13.57
C VAL A 219 -24.93 -8.63 -14.47
N VAL A 220 -25.08 -9.88 -14.01
CA VAL A 220 -24.78 -11.08 -14.81
C VAL A 220 -25.65 -11.14 -16.06
N ALA A 221 -26.96 -10.90 -15.95
CA ALA A 221 -27.88 -10.90 -17.10
C ALA A 221 -27.45 -9.85 -18.16
N LYS A 222 -27.11 -8.64 -17.72
CA LYS A 222 -26.66 -7.55 -18.59
C LYS A 222 -25.35 -7.88 -19.31
N ILE A 223 -24.39 -8.46 -18.61
CA ILE A 223 -23.09 -8.85 -19.19
C ILE A 223 -23.28 -9.96 -20.20
N MET A 224 -24.05 -11.01 -19.88
CA MET A 224 -24.28 -12.14 -20.76
C MET A 224 -25.08 -11.78 -22.00
N ALA A 225 -25.99 -10.78 -21.93
CA ALA A 225 -26.70 -10.25 -23.09
C ALA A 225 -25.75 -9.64 -24.14
N GLY A 226 -24.60 -9.06 -23.72
CA GLY A 226 -23.55 -8.53 -24.58
C GLY A 226 -22.71 -9.61 -25.29
N LYS A 227 -22.90 -10.90 -24.99
CA LYS A 227 -22.16 -12.05 -25.54
C LYS A 227 -20.63 -11.85 -25.53
N PRO A 228 -20.03 -11.49 -24.40
CA PRO A 228 -18.60 -11.19 -24.34
C PRO A 228 -17.75 -12.45 -24.57
N ALA A 229 -16.60 -12.28 -25.21
CA ALA A 229 -15.56 -13.30 -25.30
C ALA A 229 -14.68 -13.36 -24.04
N ALA A 230 -14.63 -12.27 -23.24
CA ALA A 230 -14.00 -12.24 -21.92
C ALA A 230 -14.60 -11.11 -21.06
N VAL A 231 -14.45 -11.22 -19.73
CA VAL A 231 -14.90 -10.19 -18.77
C VAL A 231 -13.73 -9.67 -17.96
N LEU A 232 -13.57 -8.34 -17.95
CA LEU A 232 -12.67 -7.63 -17.08
C LEU A 232 -13.39 -7.26 -15.77
N LEU A 233 -12.81 -7.66 -14.64
CA LEU A 233 -13.35 -7.50 -13.29
C LEU A 233 -12.70 -6.30 -12.60
N GLY A 234 -13.38 -5.17 -12.56
CA GLY A 234 -13.08 -4.00 -11.74
C GLY A 234 -13.74 -4.08 -10.38
N THR A 235 -13.69 -5.24 -9.77
CA THR A 235 -14.36 -5.57 -8.51
C THR A 235 -13.36 -6.05 -7.48
N ALA A 236 -13.75 -6.08 -6.19
CA ALA A 236 -12.88 -6.49 -5.10
C ALA A 236 -13.68 -7.19 -3.98
N GLY A 237 -13.02 -8.10 -3.27
CA GLY A 237 -13.54 -8.75 -2.08
C GLY A 237 -14.68 -9.73 -2.34
N THR A 238 -15.58 -9.89 -1.37
CA THR A 238 -16.65 -10.90 -1.43
C THR A 238 -17.64 -10.71 -2.58
N ALA A 239 -17.85 -9.46 -3.03
CA ALA A 239 -18.67 -9.18 -4.20
C ALA A 239 -18.08 -9.81 -5.49
N SER A 240 -16.72 -9.83 -5.59
CA SER A 240 -16.03 -10.51 -6.70
C SER A 240 -16.22 -12.02 -6.66
N VAL A 241 -16.22 -12.63 -5.48
CA VAL A 241 -16.47 -14.09 -5.33
C VAL A 241 -17.81 -14.46 -5.93
N GLY A 242 -18.89 -13.82 -5.47
CA GLY A 242 -20.23 -14.08 -5.99
C GLY A 242 -20.36 -13.82 -7.50
N LEU A 243 -19.71 -12.76 -8.00
CA LEU A 243 -19.70 -12.43 -9.42
C LEU A 243 -19.00 -13.52 -10.26
N ILE A 244 -17.82 -13.96 -9.84
CA ILE A 244 -17.04 -15.00 -10.53
C ILE A 244 -17.82 -16.31 -10.56
N GLU A 245 -18.40 -16.72 -9.43
CA GLU A 245 -19.25 -17.91 -9.37
C GLU A 245 -20.44 -17.83 -10.33
N ALA A 246 -21.14 -16.72 -10.34
CA ALA A 246 -22.32 -16.53 -11.19
C ALA A 246 -21.95 -16.50 -12.68
N LEU A 247 -20.87 -15.81 -13.07
CA LEU A 247 -20.39 -15.76 -14.44
C LEU A 247 -19.91 -17.14 -14.92
N LYS A 248 -19.19 -17.90 -14.09
CA LYS A 248 -18.76 -19.26 -14.42
C LYS A 248 -19.89 -20.27 -14.51
N LYS A 249 -20.95 -20.10 -13.71
CA LYS A 249 -22.18 -20.89 -13.87
C LYS A 249 -22.89 -20.60 -15.22
N ALA A 250 -22.90 -19.34 -15.63
CA ALA A 250 -23.49 -18.91 -16.88
C ALA A 250 -22.66 -19.29 -18.12
N SER A 251 -21.32 -19.22 -18.01
CA SER A 251 -20.38 -19.53 -19.10
C SER A 251 -19.05 -20.06 -18.52
N PRO A 252 -18.94 -21.39 -18.29
CA PRO A 252 -17.81 -22.00 -17.59
C PRO A 252 -16.45 -21.77 -18.23
N MET A 253 -16.39 -21.60 -19.53
CA MET A 253 -15.14 -21.45 -20.31
C MET A 253 -14.80 -20.01 -20.62
N MET A 254 -15.66 -19.05 -20.28
CA MET A 254 -15.39 -17.61 -20.53
C MET A 254 -14.22 -17.12 -19.70
N PRO A 255 -13.17 -16.55 -20.31
CA PRO A 255 -12.06 -15.96 -19.60
C PRO A 255 -12.51 -14.80 -18.71
N LEU A 256 -12.13 -14.87 -17.45
CA LEU A 256 -12.28 -13.78 -16.47
C LEU A 256 -10.91 -13.25 -16.13
N VAL A 257 -10.75 -11.93 -16.15
CA VAL A 257 -9.50 -11.28 -15.79
C VAL A 257 -9.75 -10.16 -14.79
N GLY A 258 -8.85 -9.95 -13.86
CA GLY A 258 -9.01 -8.93 -12.83
C GLY A 258 -7.69 -8.33 -12.37
N GLN A 259 -7.79 -7.25 -11.60
CA GLN A 259 -6.63 -6.60 -11.01
C GLN A 259 -6.11 -7.35 -9.78
N SER A 260 -4.93 -6.96 -9.30
CA SER A 260 -4.26 -7.49 -8.09
C SER A 260 -5.12 -7.45 -6.84
N VAL A 261 -6.12 -6.56 -6.79
CA VAL A 261 -7.05 -6.37 -5.67
C VAL A 261 -8.43 -7.00 -5.90
N THR A 262 -8.61 -7.79 -6.96
CA THR A 262 -9.91 -8.45 -7.22
C THR A 262 -10.27 -9.44 -6.11
N LEU A 263 -9.30 -10.22 -5.63
CA LEU A 263 -9.49 -11.24 -4.60
C LEU A 263 -8.41 -11.13 -3.53
N SER A 264 -8.80 -11.03 -2.27
CA SER A 264 -7.89 -11.31 -1.15
C SER A 264 -7.54 -12.80 -1.07
N ALA A 265 -6.56 -13.17 -0.24
CA ALA A 265 -6.24 -14.59 0.00
C ALA A 265 -7.44 -15.37 0.55
N LEU A 266 -8.24 -14.74 1.42
CA LEU A 266 -9.46 -15.34 1.96
C LEU A 266 -10.51 -15.57 0.86
N ASP A 267 -10.68 -14.58 -0.05
CA ASP A 267 -11.60 -14.69 -1.18
C ASP A 267 -11.16 -15.80 -2.13
N GLN A 268 -9.85 -15.91 -2.43
CA GLN A 268 -9.29 -17.00 -3.25
C GLN A 268 -9.54 -18.37 -2.62
N LYS A 269 -9.38 -18.49 -1.30
CA LYS A 269 -9.64 -19.72 -0.56
C LYS A 269 -11.13 -20.08 -0.57
N ASN A 270 -12.02 -19.11 -0.37
CA ASN A 270 -13.47 -19.30 -0.42
C ASN A 270 -13.95 -19.70 -1.81
N LEU A 271 -13.37 -19.11 -2.85
CA LEU A 271 -13.70 -19.43 -4.25
C LEU A 271 -13.23 -20.85 -4.65
N GLY A 272 -12.13 -21.34 -4.05
CA GLY A 272 -11.59 -22.68 -4.26
C GLY A 272 -11.39 -23.01 -5.75
N ALA A 273 -11.84 -24.19 -6.17
CA ALA A 273 -11.71 -24.67 -7.56
C ALA A 273 -12.44 -23.76 -8.58
N MET A 274 -13.48 -23.03 -8.17
CA MET A 274 -14.16 -22.06 -9.03
C MET A 274 -13.24 -20.91 -9.48
N GLY A 275 -12.18 -20.62 -8.74
CA GLY A 275 -11.15 -19.65 -9.11
C GLY A 275 -10.22 -20.10 -10.24
N SER A 276 -10.20 -21.38 -10.56
CA SER A 276 -9.29 -21.92 -11.58
C SER A 276 -9.48 -21.26 -12.95
N GLY A 277 -8.36 -20.84 -13.57
CA GLY A 277 -8.36 -20.15 -14.86
C GLY A 277 -8.64 -18.65 -14.79
N LEU A 278 -8.91 -18.07 -13.60
CA LEU A 278 -9.00 -16.62 -13.44
C LEU A 278 -7.59 -16.02 -13.58
N ALA A 279 -7.43 -15.06 -14.48
CA ALA A 279 -6.16 -14.34 -14.62
C ALA A 279 -6.21 -13.04 -13.81
N LEU A 280 -5.19 -12.81 -13.00
CA LEU A 280 -5.05 -11.59 -12.20
C LEU A 280 -3.71 -10.89 -12.50
N SER A 281 -3.71 -9.57 -12.49
CA SER A 281 -2.46 -8.83 -12.45
C SER A 281 -1.79 -8.97 -11.08
N MET A 282 -0.48 -8.89 -11.07
CA MET A 282 0.36 -8.88 -9.88
C MET A 282 1.28 -7.66 -9.94
N VAL A 283 1.30 -6.87 -8.88
CA VAL A 283 2.14 -5.66 -8.78
C VAL A 283 3.37 -5.88 -7.90
N PHE A 284 3.55 -7.10 -7.43
CA PHE A 284 4.72 -7.62 -6.71
C PHE A 284 5.03 -9.03 -7.23
N PRO A 285 6.24 -9.57 -7.00
CA PRO A 285 6.55 -10.96 -7.35
C PRO A 285 5.55 -11.94 -6.72
N ASP A 286 5.42 -13.15 -7.31
CA ASP A 286 4.52 -14.16 -6.76
C ASP A 286 4.93 -14.56 -5.34
N ALA A 287 4.06 -14.27 -4.37
CA ALA A 287 4.27 -14.49 -2.94
C ALA A 287 4.53 -15.97 -2.58
N ASN A 288 4.06 -16.89 -3.41
CA ASN A 288 4.20 -18.34 -3.21
C ASN A 288 5.47 -18.91 -3.86
N ARG A 289 6.14 -18.15 -4.72
CA ARG A 289 7.35 -18.60 -5.44
C ARG A 289 8.59 -17.93 -4.87
N ALA A 290 9.36 -18.65 -4.07
CA ALA A 290 10.58 -18.18 -3.43
C ALA A 290 11.76 -18.01 -4.44
N LYS A 291 11.49 -17.43 -5.64
CA LYS A 291 12.50 -17.19 -6.67
C LYS A 291 13.42 -16.02 -6.33
N THR A 292 12.85 -14.93 -5.83
CA THR A 292 13.60 -13.72 -5.47
C THR A 292 13.96 -13.69 -3.98
N PRO A 293 15.08 -13.04 -3.60
CA PRO A 293 15.43 -12.88 -2.18
C PRO A 293 14.32 -12.26 -1.34
N VAL A 294 13.66 -11.19 -1.82
CA VAL A 294 12.58 -10.53 -1.08
C VAL A 294 11.43 -11.47 -0.73
N VAL A 295 11.06 -12.41 -1.64
CA VAL A 295 10.01 -13.39 -1.38
C VAL A 295 10.48 -14.46 -0.38
N ARG A 296 11.73 -14.91 -0.47
CA ARG A 296 12.30 -15.83 0.53
C ARG A 296 12.32 -15.22 1.93
N ASP A 297 12.76 -13.96 2.04
CA ASP A 297 12.80 -13.22 3.30
C ASP A 297 11.40 -13.02 3.88
N TYR A 298 10.43 -12.66 3.03
CA TYR A 298 9.02 -12.55 3.42
C TYR A 298 8.47 -13.87 3.95
N GLN A 299 8.66 -14.98 3.21
CA GLN A 299 8.16 -16.27 3.66
C GLN A 299 8.81 -16.72 4.97
N ALA A 300 10.11 -16.44 5.16
CA ALA A 300 10.79 -16.72 6.42
C ALA A 300 10.22 -15.87 7.58
N ALA A 301 9.96 -14.58 7.34
CA ALA A 301 9.37 -13.68 8.33
C ALA A 301 7.95 -14.09 8.70
N MET A 302 7.13 -14.52 7.73
CA MET A 302 5.79 -15.04 7.97
C MET A 302 5.82 -16.29 8.87
N ARG A 303 6.70 -17.26 8.56
CA ARG A 303 6.87 -18.48 9.40
C ARG A 303 7.34 -18.15 10.80
N ALA A 304 8.20 -17.14 10.97
CA ALA A 304 8.66 -16.71 12.28
C ALA A 304 7.54 -16.20 13.21
N ILE A 305 6.43 -15.73 12.63
CA ILE A 305 5.21 -15.34 13.36
C ILE A 305 4.10 -16.43 13.31
N GLY A 306 4.47 -17.66 12.93
CA GLY A 306 3.54 -18.82 12.92
C GLY A 306 2.54 -18.79 11.75
N LYS A 307 2.88 -18.18 10.61
CA LYS A 307 2.04 -18.10 9.42
C LYS A 307 2.70 -18.77 8.22
N ASP A 308 2.00 -19.76 7.64
CA ASP A 308 2.45 -20.50 6.46
C ASP A 308 1.60 -20.20 5.20
N GLU A 309 0.59 -19.36 5.32
CA GLU A 309 -0.20 -18.89 4.18
C GLU A 309 0.40 -17.58 3.62
N PHE A 310 0.81 -17.61 2.35
CA PHE A 310 1.42 -16.48 1.66
C PHE A 310 0.45 -15.88 0.65
N SER A 311 0.39 -14.55 0.57
CA SER A 311 -0.49 -13.83 -0.33
C SER A 311 0.14 -12.59 -0.92
N GLN A 312 -0.40 -12.13 -2.05
CA GLN A 312 0.06 -10.87 -2.67
C GLN A 312 -0.11 -9.67 -1.72
N GLY A 313 -1.26 -9.59 -1.04
CA GLY A 313 -1.52 -8.47 -0.12
C GLY A 313 -0.59 -8.46 1.11
N SER A 314 -0.24 -9.62 1.68
CA SER A 314 0.71 -9.66 2.79
C SER A 314 2.16 -9.46 2.33
N LEU A 315 2.54 -9.92 1.13
CA LEU A 315 3.84 -9.59 0.54
C LEU A 315 3.96 -8.09 0.26
N GLU A 316 2.91 -7.45 -0.29
CA GLU A 316 2.87 -6.00 -0.49
C GLU A 316 3.14 -5.26 0.81
N SER A 317 2.40 -5.59 1.88
CA SER A 317 2.57 -4.92 3.16
C SER A 317 3.94 -5.20 3.81
N TYR A 318 4.48 -6.41 3.66
CA TYR A 318 5.85 -6.73 4.05
C TYR A 318 6.86 -5.84 3.33
N ILE A 319 6.76 -5.71 2.00
CA ILE A 319 7.64 -4.86 1.19
C ILE A 319 7.50 -3.38 1.61
N ASN A 320 6.28 -2.89 1.77
CA ASN A 320 6.00 -1.52 2.21
C ASN A 320 6.69 -1.22 3.55
N THR A 321 6.61 -2.14 4.49
CA THR A 321 7.27 -2.03 5.80
C THR A 321 8.80 -2.04 5.68
N ARG A 322 9.36 -2.86 4.80
CA ARG A 322 10.81 -2.90 4.52
C ARG A 322 11.30 -1.59 3.89
N VAL A 323 10.52 -1.01 2.96
CA VAL A 323 10.80 0.31 2.37
C VAL A 323 10.79 1.40 3.45
N LEU A 324 9.80 1.37 4.33
CA LEU A 324 9.72 2.30 5.46
C LEU A 324 10.93 2.17 6.40
N ALA A 325 11.29 0.94 6.77
CA ALA A 325 12.41 0.68 7.68
C ALA A 325 13.74 1.19 7.09
N GLU A 326 14.00 0.95 5.82
CA GLU A 326 15.17 1.48 5.14
C GLU A 326 15.19 3.02 5.13
N ALA A 327 14.03 3.65 4.88
CA ALA A 327 13.92 5.09 4.92
C ALA A 327 14.17 5.67 6.33
N LEU A 328 13.69 4.98 7.37
CA LEU A 328 13.95 5.35 8.77
C LEU A 328 15.45 5.20 9.13
N GLU A 329 16.11 4.12 8.65
CA GLU A 329 17.56 3.95 8.81
C GLU A 329 18.35 5.08 8.14
N ARG A 330 18.01 5.44 6.91
CA ARG A 330 18.65 6.57 6.18
C ARG A 330 18.37 7.93 6.83
N ALA A 331 17.19 8.10 7.44
CA ALA A 331 16.85 9.32 8.15
C ALA A 331 17.70 9.54 9.42
N GLY A 332 18.27 8.45 9.96
CA GLY A 332 19.21 8.48 11.08
C GLY A 332 18.55 8.65 12.45
N ARG A 333 19.38 8.76 13.49
CA ARG A 333 18.93 8.71 14.88
C ARG A 333 18.03 9.89 15.28
N ASP A 334 18.31 11.09 14.76
CA ASP A 334 17.51 12.30 15.03
C ASP A 334 16.34 12.37 14.03
N LEU A 335 15.35 11.50 14.20
CA LEU A 335 14.21 11.38 13.31
C LEU A 335 13.38 12.68 13.31
N THR A 336 13.09 13.16 12.09
CA THR A 336 12.06 14.16 11.82
C THR A 336 11.29 13.77 10.57
N ARG A 337 10.05 14.21 10.42
CA ARG A 337 9.24 13.96 9.20
C ARG A 337 9.96 14.45 7.94
N THR A 338 10.66 15.59 8.02
CA THR A 338 11.48 16.11 6.91
C THR A 338 12.63 15.17 6.55
N LYS A 339 13.36 14.62 7.54
CA LYS A 339 14.44 13.67 7.29
C LYS A 339 13.93 12.37 6.68
N LEU A 340 12.79 11.85 7.18
CA LEU A 340 12.15 10.67 6.57
C LEU A 340 11.76 10.92 5.11
N ARG A 341 11.15 12.08 4.81
CA ARG A 341 10.83 12.47 3.43
C ARG A 341 12.08 12.55 2.56
N THR A 342 13.16 13.19 3.05
CA THR A 342 14.44 13.28 2.33
C THR A 342 15.04 11.90 2.09
N ALA A 343 14.96 11.00 3.06
CA ALA A 343 15.43 9.63 2.93
C ALA A 343 14.65 8.85 1.86
N LEU A 344 13.32 9.00 1.82
CA LEU A 344 12.49 8.40 0.76
C LEU A 344 12.89 8.92 -0.63
N LEU A 345 13.09 10.23 -0.77
CA LEU A 345 13.53 10.85 -2.03
C LEU A 345 14.95 10.43 -2.47
N SER A 346 15.74 9.85 -1.58
CA SER A 346 17.08 9.31 -1.92
C SER A 346 17.05 7.89 -2.50
N PHE A 347 15.85 7.30 -2.69
CA PHE A 347 15.74 5.98 -3.29
C PHE A 347 15.86 6.10 -4.81
N ASP A 348 17.04 5.72 -5.31
CA ASP A 348 17.34 5.57 -6.73
C ASP A 348 17.58 4.08 -6.97
N LYS A 349 16.59 3.41 -7.57
CA LYS A 349 16.57 1.96 -7.85
C LYS A 349 16.96 1.10 -6.64
N PHE A 350 16.42 1.46 -5.46
CA PHE A 350 16.66 0.69 -4.25
C PHE A 350 16.12 -0.74 -4.41
N ASP A 351 17.03 -1.73 -4.45
CA ASP A 351 16.70 -3.14 -4.62
C ASP A 351 16.48 -3.84 -3.27
N LEU A 352 15.26 -4.33 -3.06
CA LEU A 352 14.89 -5.16 -1.92
C LEU A 352 15.20 -6.66 -2.11
N GLY A 353 15.99 -7.00 -3.09
CA GLY A 353 16.29 -8.38 -3.45
C GLY A 353 15.37 -8.91 -4.55
N GLY A 354 15.34 -8.20 -5.68
CA GLY A 354 14.54 -8.52 -6.86
C GLY A 354 13.20 -7.78 -6.95
N PHE A 355 13.00 -6.75 -6.12
CA PHE A 355 11.95 -5.75 -6.27
C PHE A 355 12.55 -4.36 -6.02
N ASN A 356 12.50 -3.50 -7.05
CA ASN A 356 13.11 -2.17 -7.02
C ASN A 356 12.09 -1.08 -6.69
N VAL A 357 12.52 -0.12 -5.88
CA VAL A 357 11.76 1.11 -5.56
C VAL A 357 12.61 2.32 -5.95
N ASP A 358 12.04 3.21 -6.78
CA ASP A 358 12.73 4.37 -7.33
C ASP A 358 11.86 5.63 -7.18
N TYR A 359 12.30 6.58 -6.35
CA TYR A 359 11.67 7.88 -6.17
C TYR A 359 12.53 9.03 -6.72
N SER A 360 13.49 8.73 -7.59
CA SER A 360 14.38 9.73 -8.21
C SER A 360 13.66 10.72 -9.14
N LYS A 361 12.43 10.38 -9.58
CA LYS A 361 11.61 11.22 -10.44
C LYS A 361 10.81 12.25 -9.64
N ALA A 362 10.42 13.34 -10.32
CA ALA A 362 9.51 14.32 -9.74
C ALA A 362 8.16 13.68 -9.35
N ALA A 363 7.44 14.34 -8.42
CA ALA A 363 6.10 13.89 -8.03
C ALA A 363 5.17 13.75 -9.26
N PRO A 364 4.25 12.78 -9.22
CA PRO A 364 3.96 11.87 -8.10
C PRO A 364 5.08 10.84 -7.88
N PHE A 365 5.42 10.59 -6.61
CA PHE A 365 6.47 9.64 -6.25
C PHE A 365 5.94 8.21 -6.37
N VAL A 366 6.24 7.54 -7.48
CA VAL A 366 5.81 6.17 -7.80
C VAL A 366 7.04 5.27 -7.86
N GLY A 367 7.20 4.41 -6.86
CA GLY A 367 8.40 3.59 -6.66
C GLY A 367 8.51 2.43 -7.64
N SER A 368 7.39 1.87 -8.14
CA SER A 368 7.42 0.74 -9.06
C SER A 368 6.29 0.82 -10.09
N HIS A 369 6.58 0.36 -11.30
CA HIS A 369 5.63 0.09 -12.39
C HIS A 369 5.57 -1.40 -12.73
N TYR A 370 6.01 -2.25 -11.80
CA TYR A 370 6.00 -3.69 -12.01
C TYR A 370 4.57 -4.20 -12.11
N VAL A 371 4.24 -4.82 -13.25
CA VAL A 371 2.99 -5.54 -13.48
C VAL A 371 3.29 -6.85 -14.20
N ASP A 372 2.95 -7.95 -13.56
CA ASP A 372 2.97 -9.29 -14.12
C ASP A 372 1.56 -9.87 -14.14
N LEU A 373 1.37 -11.02 -14.76
CA LEU A 373 0.08 -11.71 -14.87
C LEU A 373 0.21 -13.14 -14.35
N GLY A 374 -0.69 -13.53 -13.48
CA GLY A 374 -0.79 -14.88 -12.97
C GLY A 374 -2.18 -15.47 -13.25
N VAL A 375 -2.24 -16.78 -13.46
CA VAL A 375 -3.49 -17.51 -13.58
C VAL A 375 -3.68 -18.36 -12.35
N LEU A 376 -4.84 -18.29 -11.71
CA LEU A 376 -5.16 -19.11 -10.54
C LEU A 376 -5.37 -20.57 -10.95
N GLY A 377 -4.70 -21.47 -10.25
CA GLY A 377 -4.97 -22.90 -10.29
C GLY A 377 -6.13 -23.28 -9.36
N ALA A 378 -6.55 -24.55 -9.42
CA ALA A 378 -7.63 -25.08 -8.60
C ALA A 378 -7.36 -25.04 -7.08
N ASN A 379 -6.10 -24.89 -6.68
CA ASN A 379 -5.67 -24.77 -5.30
C ASN A 379 -5.60 -23.29 -4.80
N GLY A 380 -6.09 -22.33 -5.59
CA GLY A 380 -6.05 -20.90 -5.28
C GLY A 380 -4.65 -20.26 -5.33
N ARG A 381 -3.65 -20.94 -5.90
CA ARG A 381 -2.30 -20.42 -6.10
C ARG A 381 -2.08 -20.14 -7.60
N PHE A 382 -1.22 -19.16 -7.89
CA PHE A 382 -0.84 -18.89 -9.28
C PHE A 382 -0.05 -20.05 -9.89
N ILE A 383 -0.40 -20.37 -11.15
CA ILE A 383 0.28 -21.33 -12.02
C ILE A 383 0.97 -20.57 -13.17
N GLY A 384 2.15 -21.04 -13.61
CA GLY A 384 2.87 -20.41 -14.71
C GLY A 384 4.33 -20.15 -14.41
#